data_8acfb48fdcb099c9ab6599d9545259be
#
_entry.id   8acfb48fdcb099c9ab6599d9545259be
#
_cell.length_a   1.000
_cell.length_b   1.000
_cell.length_c   1.000
_cell.angle_alpha   90.00
_cell.angle_beta   90.00
_cell.angle_gamma   90.00
#
_symmetry.space_group_name_H-M   'P 1'
#
loop_
_entity.id
_entity.type
_entity.pdbx_description
1 polymer ?
#
loop_
_entity_poly.entity_id
_entity_poly.type
_entity_poly.pdbx_seq_one_letter_code
_entity_poly.pdbx_strand_id
1 'polypeptide(L)'
;MELKLDYSQVRFQENGRLKLLIIVGTRPEIIRLAAVINKCRSYFDCLLAHTGQNYDYNLNGVFFRDLKLKAPDVYMDAVGDDLGATMGNIINAGYKLMVQVKPDAVLVLGDTNSCLSVIGAKRLHIPIFHMEAGNRCFDECLPEETNRRIVDVISDVNLCYSEHARRYLNASGVAKERTYVTGSPMAEVLHENLSEIESSDIHQRLHLQKGKYILLSAHREENIDTEKNFLSLFSAVNAMAEKYDMPILYSCHPRSRKRLESSGFALDSRVIQHEPLGFHDYNCLQMNAYAVVSDSGTLPEESSFFTSVGHPFPAVCIRTSTERPEALDMGIFVLAGIDGKSLLQAVDTAVEMNRNGDHGLPVPNYTDENVSAKVVKLIQSYTGVVNKMVWRKF
;
A
#
# COMPACT_ATOMS: atom_id res chain seq x y z
N MET A 1 -17.40 -18.78 15.94
CA MET A 1 -17.55 -19.71 14.79
C MET A 1 -16.22 -20.40 14.58
N GLU A 2 -16.17 -21.74 14.60
CA GLU A 2 -14.91 -22.46 14.45
C GLU A 2 -14.47 -22.36 12.98
N LEU A 3 -13.29 -21.78 12.72
CA LEU A 3 -12.72 -21.66 11.38
C LEU A 3 -12.52 -23.08 10.79
N LYS A 4 -13.28 -23.41 9.76
CA LYS A 4 -13.03 -24.61 8.96
C LYS A 4 -11.82 -24.38 8.07
N LEU A 5 -10.63 -24.55 8.66
CA LEU A 5 -9.35 -24.41 7.93
C LEU A 5 -9.00 -25.77 7.29
N ASP A 6 -9.54 -25.99 6.10
CA ASP A 6 -9.19 -27.16 5.28
C ASP A 6 -8.39 -26.70 4.05
N TYR A 7 -7.11 -26.97 4.06
CA TYR A 7 -6.18 -26.65 2.95
C TYR A 7 -5.73 -27.93 2.22
N SER A 8 -6.41 -29.05 2.38
CA SER A 8 -6.02 -30.37 1.83
C SER A 8 -5.86 -30.36 0.30
N GLN A 9 -6.56 -29.48 -0.41
CA GLN A 9 -6.48 -29.34 -1.86
C GLN A 9 -5.45 -28.32 -2.31
N VAL A 10 -4.85 -27.53 -1.37
CA VAL A 10 -3.85 -26.52 -1.70
C VAL A 10 -2.47 -27.19 -1.71
N ARG A 11 -1.78 -27.10 -2.84
CA ARG A 11 -0.45 -27.68 -3.01
C ARG A 11 0.35 -26.95 -4.09
N PHE A 12 1.65 -26.97 -3.96
CA PHE A 12 2.58 -26.57 -5.01
C PHE A 12 2.53 -27.54 -6.19
N GLN A 13 3.00 -27.08 -7.36
CA GLN A 13 3.01 -27.90 -8.60
C GLN A 13 4.11 -28.95 -8.62
N GLU A 14 5.09 -28.87 -7.68
CA GLU A 14 6.26 -29.76 -7.60
C GLU A 14 7.11 -29.75 -8.90
N ASN A 15 7.27 -28.55 -9.48
CA ASN A 15 7.97 -28.35 -10.75
C ASN A 15 9.51 -28.24 -10.62
N GLY A 16 10.07 -28.57 -9.45
CA GLY A 16 11.50 -28.52 -9.17
C GLY A 16 12.05 -27.12 -8.86
N ARG A 17 11.18 -26.09 -8.79
CA ARG A 17 11.55 -24.73 -8.43
C ARG A 17 11.34 -24.49 -6.94
N LEU A 18 11.95 -23.42 -6.40
CA LEU A 18 11.73 -22.96 -5.04
C LEU A 18 10.24 -22.69 -4.80
N LYS A 19 9.68 -23.23 -3.71
CA LYS A 19 8.30 -23.12 -3.31
C LYS A 19 8.10 -21.82 -2.50
N LEU A 20 7.47 -20.83 -3.11
CA LEU A 20 7.23 -19.54 -2.50
C LEU A 20 5.76 -19.36 -2.15
N LEU A 21 5.48 -19.05 -0.88
CA LEU A 21 4.15 -18.62 -0.43
C LEU A 21 4.16 -17.10 -0.25
N ILE A 22 3.31 -16.40 -1.00
CA ILE A 22 3.06 -14.95 -0.85
C ILE A 22 1.75 -14.78 -0.09
N ILE A 23 1.73 -13.98 0.97
CA ILE A 23 0.53 -13.73 1.79
C ILE A 23 0.18 -12.25 1.71
N VAL A 24 -1.09 -11.98 1.36
CA VAL A 24 -1.67 -10.63 1.26
C VAL A 24 -3.02 -10.59 1.96
N GLY A 25 -3.48 -9.42 2.36
CA GLY A 25 -4.78 -9.28 3.04
C GLY A 25 -5.59 -8.08 2.58
N THR A 26 -4.96 -7.12 1.91
CA THR A 26 -5.60 -5.87 1.54
C THR A 26 -5.31 -5.49 0.08
N ARG A 27 -6.19 -4.65 -0.46
CA ARG A 27 -6.03 -4.12 -1.81
C ARG A 27 -4.70 -3.38 -2.05
N PRO A 28 -4.23 -2.50 -1.15
CA PRO A 28 -2.93 -1.84 -1.33
C PRO A 28 -1.76 -2.82 -1.43
N GLU A 29 -1.78 -3.94 -0.71
CA GLU A 29 -0.75 -4.97 -0.83
C GLU A 29 -0.77 -5.63 -2.21
N ILE A 30 -1.96 -5.96 -2.72
CA ILE A 30 -2.15 -6.58 -4.04
C ILE A 30 -1.62 -5.65 -5.14
N ILE A 31 -1.97 -4.37 -5.10
CA ILE A 31 -1.53 -3.38 -6.08
C ILE A 31 0.00 -3.27 -6.07
N ARG A 32 0.58 -3.02 -4.90
CA ARG A 32 2.04 -2.84 -4.77
C ARG A 32 2.83 -4.09 -5.13
N LEU A 33 2.30 -5.28 -4.84
CA LEU A 33 2.97 -6.55 -5.17
C LEU A 33 2.68 -7.08 -6.58
N ALA A 34 1.87 -6.40 -7.39
CA ALA A 34 1.42 -6.97 -8.67
C ALA A 34 2.57 -7.43 -9.58
N ALA A 35 3.54 -6.55 -9.85
CA ALA A 35 4.72 -6.89 -10.64
C ALA A 35 5.58 -7.99 -9.97
N VAL A 36 5.73 -7.93 -8.64
CA VAL A 36 6.48 -8.94 -7.86
C VAL A 36 5.79 -10.30 -7.92
N ILE A 37 4.46 -10.36 -7.73
CA ILE A 37 3.70 -11.61 -7.80
C ILE A 37 3.85 -12.25 -9.19
N ASN A 38 3.65 -11.47 -10.26
CA ASN A 38 3.79 -11.97 -11.63
C ASN A 38 5.21 -12.48 -11.91
N LYS A 39 6.22 -11.74 -11.47
CA LYS A 39 7.62 -12.14 -11.61
C LYS A 39 7.93 -13.42 -10.81
N CYS A 40 7.48 -13.50 -9.56
CA CYS A 40 7.65 -14.70 -8.73
C CYS A 40 6.99 -15.92 -9.34
N ARG A 41 5.77 -15.79 -9.88
CA ARG A 41 5.08 -16.89 -10.58
C ARG A 41 5.83 -17.37 -11.83
N SER A 42 6.62 -16.51 -12.47
CA SER A 42 7.43 -16.90 -13.62
C SER A 42 8.67 -17.72 -13.26
N TYR A 43 9.22 -17.53 -12.05
CA TYR A 43 10.51 -18.12 -11.68
C TYR A 43 10.43 -19.13 -10.53
N PHE A 44 9.36 -19.13 -9.75
CA PHE A 44 9.14 -20.02 -8.61
C PHE A 44 7.92 -20.91 -8.79
N ASP A 45 7.83 -21.98 -8.01
CA ASP A 45 6.57 -22.64 -7.71
C ASP A 45 5.88 -21.78 -6.66
N CYS A 46 4.89 -20.99 -7.09
CA CYS A 46 4.38 -19.87 -6.30
C CYS A 46 2.89 -20.04 -5.98
N LEU A 47 2.55 -19.91 -4.71
CA LEU A 47 1.17 -19.81 -4.22
C LEU A 47 0.93 -18.39 -3.67
N LEU A 48 -0.22 -17.81 -4.02
CA LEU A 48 -0.73 -16.56 -3.46
C LEU A 48 -1.89 -16.87 -2.51
N ALA A 49 -1.74 -16.51 -1.24
CA ALA A 49 -2.76 -16.63 -0.21
C ALA A 49 -3.32 -15.25 0.17
N HIS A 50 -4.64 -15.15 0.30
CA HIS A 50 -5.33 -13.95 0.75
C HIS A 50 -5.98 -14.20 2.10
N THR A 51 -5.73 -13.35 3.11
CA THR A 51 -6.23 -13.54 4.49
C THR A 51 -7.74 -13.33 4.63
N GLY A 52 -8.39 -12.71 3.65
CA GLY A 52 -9.83 -12.43 3.67
C GLY A 52 -10.19 -11.04 4.21
N GLN A 53 -9.22 -10.23 4.67
CA GLN A 53 -9.51 -8.87 5.11
C GLN A 53 -10.02 -8.00 3.96
N ASN A 54 -11.06 -7.20 4.22
CA ASN A 54 -11.68 -6.30 3.24
C ASN A 54 -12.07 -7.00 1.92
N TYR A 55 -12.58 -8.23 2.03
CA TYR A 55 -13.02 -8.99 0.87
C TYR A 55 -14.40 -8.51 0.39
N ASP A 56 -14.41 -7.54 -0.51
CA ASP A 56 -15.52 -7.29 -1.40
C ASP A 56 -15.13 -7.78 -2.80
N TYR A 57 -15.74 -8.85 -3.25
CA TYR A 57 -15.44 -9.51 -4.52
C TYR A 57 -15.56 -8.53 -5.71
N ASN A 58 -16.53 -7.63 -5.67
CA ASN A 58 -16.76 -6.67 -6.74
C ASN A 58 -15.68 -5.58 -6.81
N LEU A 59 -15.12 -5.19 -5.67
CA LEU A 59 -14.03 -4.21 -5.61
C LEU A 59 -12.66 -4.84 -5.91
N ASN A 60 -12.41 -6.07 -5.49
CA ASN A 60 -11.13 -6.75 -5.70
C ASN A 60 -10.96 -7.29 -7.13
N GLY A 61 -12.03 -7.79 -7.74
CA GLY A 61 -11.98 -8.37 -9.10
C GLY A 61 -11.49 -7.40 -10.17
N VAL A 62 -11.79 -6.11 -10.02
CA VAL A 62 -11.31 -5.06 -10.93
C VAL A 62 -9.78 -4.96 -10.89
N PHE A 63 -9.19 -4.95 -9.70
CA PHE A 63 -7.73 -4.81 -9.54
C PHE A 63 -6.96 -6.02 -10.07
N PHE A 64 -7.45 -7.25 -9.85
CA PHE A 64 -6.82 -8.43 -10.42
C PHE A 64 -6.81 -8.39 -11.95
N ARG A 65 -7.90 -7.91 -12.56
CA ARG A 65 -8.00 -7.76 -14.01
C ARG A 65 -7.10 -6.63 -14.53
N ASP A 66 -7.20 -5.43 -13.94
CA ASP A 66 -6.45 -4.25 -14.36
C ASP A 66 -4.94 -4.48 -14.27
N LEU A 67 -4.49 -5.17 -13.22
CA LEU A 67 -3.09 -5.50 -12.98
C LEU A 67 -2.64 -6.83 -13.61
N LYS A 68 -3.49 -7.46 -14.42
CA LYS A 68 -3.22 -8.74 -15.10
C LYS A 68 -2.78 -9.85 -14.12
N LEU A 69 -3.34 -9.83 -12.90
CA LEU A 69 -3.05 -10.81 -11.86
C LEU A 69 -4.03 -11.99 -11.93
N LYS A 70 -3.48 -13.20 -11.81
CA LYS A 70 -4.30 -14.37 -11.50
C LYS A 70 -4.83 -14.25 -10.06
N ALA A 71 -6.07 -14.64 -9.83
CA ALA A 71 -6.69 -14.69 -8.51
C ALA A 71 -5.80 -15.43 -7.47
N PRO A 72 -5.96 -15.17 -6.18
CA PRO A 72 -5.32 -15.96 -5.13
C PRO A 72 -5.60 -17.45 -5.29
N ASP A 73 -4.58 -18.25 -5.00
CA ASP A 73 -4.68 -19.70 -5.05
C ASP A 73 -5.42 -20.24 -3.81
N VAL A 74 -5.47 -19.44 -2.72
CA VAL A 74 -6.21 -19.78 -1.50
C VAL A 74 -6.71 -18.52 -0.79
N TYR A 75 -7.96 -18.59 -0.30
CA TYR A 75 -8.53 -17.62 0.63
C TYR A 75 -8.55 -18.23 2.02
N MET A 76 -8.00 -17.52 3.00
CA MET A 76 -7.82 -18.03 4.36
C MET A 76 -9.02 -17.77 5.26
N ASP A 77 -9.94 -16.87 4.86
CA ASP A 77 -11.16 -16.48 5.59
C ASP A 77 -10.89 -16.18 7.08
N ALA A 78 -9.82 -15.45 7.34
CA ALA A 78 -9.30 -15.23 8.69
C ALA A 78 -9.95 -14.06 9.44
N VAL A 79 -10.97 -13.42 8.88
CA VAL A 79 -11.69 -12.32 9.55
C VAL A 79 -12.46 -12.89 10.75
N GLY A 80 -12.30 -12.26 11.91
CA GLY A 80 -13.01 -12.61 13.15
C GLY A 80 -14.04 -11.56 13.51
N ASP A 81 -14.73 -11.78 14.63
CA ASP A 81 -15.77 -10.89 15.13
C ASP A 81 -15.20 -9.56 15.67
N ASP A 82 -13.93 -9.54 16.03
CA ASP A 82 -13.18 -8.36 16.46
C ASP A 82 -11.75 -8.38 15.95
N LEU A 83 -11.00 -7.33 16.26
CA LEU A 83 -9.60 -7.19 15.83
C LEU A 83 -8.70 -8.29 16.42
N GLY A 84 -8.87 -8.61 17.71
CA GLY A 84 -8.07 -9.65 18.37
C GLY A 84 -8.32 -11.03 17.77
N ALA A 85 -9.59 -11.37 17.50
CA ALA A 85 -9.97 -12.60 16.82
C ALA A 85 -9.39 -12.63 15.39
N THR A 86 -9.46 -11.54 14.64
CA THR A 86 -8.89 -11.44 13.30
C THR A 86 -7.38 -11.69 13.30
N MET A 87 -6.62 -11.03 14.20
CA MET A 87 -5.18 -11.23 14.32
C MET A 87 -4.83 -12.69 14.68
N GLY A 88 -5.53 -13.25 15.68
CA GLY A 88 -5.34 -14.65 16.10
C GLY A 88 -5.66 -15.65 14.97
N ASN A 89 -6.73 -15.39 14.24
CA ASN A 89 -7.13 -16.21 13.10
C ASN A 89 -6.10 -16.16 11.96
N ILE A 90 -5.55 -15.00 11.63
CA ILE A 90 -4.50 -14.86 10.61
C ILE A 90 -3.27 -15.68 10.96
N ILE A 91 -2.81 -15.61 12.22
CA ILE A 91 -1.66 -16.39 12.69
C ILE A 91 -1.97 -17.89 12.61
N ASN A 92 -3.13 -18.32 13.09
CA ASN A 92 -3.54 -19.73 13.10
C ASN A 92 -3.73 -20.27 11.67
N ALA A 93 -4.45 -19.55 10.83
CA ALA A 93 -4.69 -19.95 9.44
C ALA A 93 -3.39 -20.02 8.65
N GLY A 94 -2.52 -19.01 8.79
CA GLY A 94 -1.20 -18.99 8.16
C GLY A 94 -0.33 -20.17 8.62
N TYR A 95 -0.32 -20.48 9.91
CA TYR A 95 0.43 -21.63 10.44
C TYR A 95 -0.08 -22.95 9.84
N LYS A 96 -1.40 -23.18 9.85
CA LYS A 96 -1.99 -24.41 9.27
C LYS A 96 -1.76 -24.53 7.78
N LEU A 97 -1.89 -23.45 7.02
CA LEU A 97 -1.57 -23.43 5.59
C LEU A 97 -0.12 -23.83 5.35
N MET A 98 0.83 -23.22 6.07
CA MET A 98 2.27 -23.52 5.92
C MET A 98 2.63 -24.95 6.31
N VAL A 99 1.99 -25.51 7.34
CA VAL A 99 2.16 -26.95 7.71
C VAL A 99 1.70 -27.85 6.57
N GLN A 100 0.60 -27.48 5.90
CA GLN A 100 0.02 -28.27 4.78
C GLN A 100 0.90 -28.17 3.54
N VAL A 101 1.23 -26.94 3.08
CA VAL A 101 1.89 -26.76 1.78
C VAL A 101 3.41 -26.82 1.85
N LYS A 102 4.03 -26.62 3.02
CA LYS A 102 5.48 -26.71 3.27
C LYS A 102 6.29 -25.84 2.30
N PRO A 103 6.15 -24.52 2.33
CA PRO A 103 6.91 -23.64 1.44
C PRO A 103 8.38 -23.58 1.86
N ASP A 104 9.26 -23.31 0.89
CA ASP A 104 10.70 -23.05 1.15
C ASP A 104 10.92 -21.63 1.67
N ALA A 105 10.03 -20.69 1.32
CA ALA A 105 10.10 -19.31 1.74
C ALA A 105 8.71 -18.67 1.79
N VAL A 106 8.57 -17.62 2.62
CA VAL A 106 7.36 -16.78 2.71
C VAL A 106 7.72 -15.34 2.41
N LEU A 107 6.89 -14.66 1.59
CA LEU A 107 6.98 -13.24 1.28
C LEU A 107 5.74 -12.51 1.79
N VAL A 108 5.95 -11.42 2.52
CA VAL A 108 4.92 -10.47 2.94
C VAL A 108 5.33 -9.04 2.63
N LEU A 109 4.36 -8.12 2.59
CA LEU A 109 4.61 -6.70 2.37
C LEU A 109 3.94 -5.85 3.44
N GLY A 110 4.69 -4.91 4.00
CA GLY A 110 4.17 -3.83 4.84
C GLY A 110 3.81 -4.28 6.25
N ASP A 111 2.67 -3.80 6.72
CA ASP A 111 2.36 -3.70 8.14
C ASP A 111 0.88 -3.99 8.47
N THR A 112 0.10 -4.48 7.49
CA THR A 112 -1.27 -4.88 7.76
C THR A 112 -1.31 -6.16 8.61
N ASN A 113 -2.46 -6.51 9.14
CA ASN A 113 -2.58 -7.72 9.96
C ASN A 113 -2.19 -9.01 9.21
N SER A 114 -2.26 -9.02 7.87
CA SER A 114 -1.83 -10.16 7.04
C SER A 114 -0.39 -10.57 7.32
N CYS A 115 0.48 -9.59 7.59
CA CYS A 115 1.90 -9.80 7.87
C CYS A 115 2.15 -10.59 9.17
N LEU A 116 1.22 -10.59 10.12
CA LEU A 116 1.34 -11.35 11.37
C LEU A 116 1.37 -12.87 11.15
N SER A 117 0.93 -13.35 10.00
CA SER A 117 1.07 -14.76 9.59
C SER A 117 2.53 -15.25 9.64
N VAL A 118 3.52 -14.36 9.51
CA VAL A 118 4.95 -14.72 9.58
C VAL A 118 5.40 -15.22 10.97
N ILE A 119 4.61 -14.97 12.03
CA ILE A 119 4.83 -15.59 13.34
C ILE A 119 4.77 -17.11 13.21
N GLY A 120 3.81 -17.62 12.44
CA GLY A 120 3.71 -19.04 12.10
C GLY A 120 4.94 -19.54 11.30
N ALA A 121 5.35 -18.80 10.27
CA ALA A 121 6.54 -19.12 9.47
C ALA A 121 7.80 -19.23 10.35
N LYS A 122 7.98 -18.26 11.26
CA LYS A 122 9.12 -18.26 12.20
C LYS A 122 9.15 -19.51 13.08
N ARG A 123 8.00 -19.94 13.59
CA ARG A 123 7.89 -21.16 14.41
C ARG A 123 8.13 -22.45 13.62
N LEU A 124 7.84 -22.42 12.31
CA LEU A 124 8.08 -23.55 11.40
C LEU A 124 9.48 -23.51 10.77
N HIS A 125 10.33 -22.55 11.15
CA HIS A 125 11.66 -22.35 10.59
C HIS A 125 11.67 -22.16 9.06
N ILE A 126 10.67 -21.45 8.54
CA ILE A 126 10.56 -21.10 7.12
C ILE A 126 11.19 -19.71 6.94
N PRO A 127 12.13 -19.52 6.00
CA PRO A 127 12.70 -18.22 5.67
C PRO A 127 11.65 -17.17 5.34
N ILE A 128 11.73 -16.00 6.00
CA ILE A 128 10.77 -14.91 5.88
C ILE A 128 11.44 -13.73 5.18
N PHE A 129 10.81 -13.28 4.08
CA PHE A 129 11.17 -12.07 3.35
C PHE A 129 10.09 -11.02 3.58
N HIS A 130 10.49 -9.84 4.08
CA HIS A 130 9.58 -8.74 4.40
C HIS A 130 9.90 -7.53 3.53
N MET A 131 9.01 -7.20 2.59
CA MET A 131 9.08 -5.97 1.80
C MET A 131 8.45 -4.79 2.56
N GLU A 132 8.86 -3.57 2.22
CA GLU A 132 8.50 -2.35 2.94
C GLU A 132 9.02 -2.33 4.40
N ALA A 133 10.06 -3.09 4.65
CA ALA A 133 10.68 -3.20 5.96
C ALA A 133 11.36 -1.90 6.39
N GLY A 134 11.28 -1.58 7.67
CA GLY A 134 11.99 -0.46 8.27
C GLY A 134 11.31 0.90 8.13
N ASN A 135 10.16 1.00 7.50
CA ASN A 135 9.38 2.24 7.50
C ASN A 135 8.92 2.60 8.91
N ARG A 136 8.96 3.87 9.27
CA ARG A 136 8.56 4.37 10.60
C ARG A 136 7.86 5.72 10.47
N CYS A 137 6.71 5.86 11.13
CA CYS A 137 6.09 7.16 11.37
C CYS A 137 6.24 7.60 12.84
N PHE A 138 6.71 6.70 13.73
CA PHE A 138 6.88 6.95 15.17
C PHE A 138 5.58 7.35 15.89
N ASP A 139 4.44 7.04 15.31
CA ASP A 139 3.12 7.26 15.91
C ASP A 139 2.56 5.92 16.38
N GLU A 140 2.67 5.66 17.68
CA GLU A 140 2.22 4.40 18.29
C GLU A 140 0.68 4.29 18.41
N CYS A 141 -0.06 5.36 18.10
CA CYS A 141 -1.51 5.28 17.96
C CYS A 141 -1.95 4.53 16.69
N LEU A 142 -1.03 4.37 15.72
CA LEU A 142 -1.30 3.60 14.50
C LEU A 142 -1.02 2.10 14.73
N PRO A 143 -2.01 1.23 14.57
CA PRO A 143 -1.83 -0.22 14.75
C PRO A 143 -0.77 -0.80 13.81
N GLU A 144 -0.60 -0.22 12.64
CA GLU A 144 0.43 -0.59 11.67
C GLU A 144 1.86 -0.39 12.20
N GLU A 145 2.09 0.61 13.07
CA GLU A 145 3.43 0.83 13.65
C GLU A 145 3.84 -0.34 14.55
N THR A 146 2.90 -0.93 15.28
CA THR A 146 3.14 -2.14 16.08
C THR A 146 3.44 -3.33 15.20
N ASN A 147 2.61 -3.57 14.18
CA ASN A 147 2.75 -4.71 13.27
C ASN A 147 4.11 -4.68 12.56
N ARG A 148 4.52 -3.52 12.00
CA ARG A 148 5.78 -3.42 11.25
C ARG A 148 6.99 -3.69 12.14
N ARG A 149 6.99 -3.20 13.40
CA ARG A 149 8.08 -3.48 14.36
C ARG A 149 8.20 -4.97 14.66
N ILE A 150 7.07 -5.66 14.87
CA ILE A 150 7.08 -7.12 15.08
C ILE A 150 7.65 -7.83 13.86
N VAL A 151 7.13 -7.53 12.68
CA VAL A 151 7.48 -8.22 11.44
C VAL A 151 8.93 -7.96 11.04
N ASP A 152 9.42 -6.73 11.18
CA ASP A 152 10.83 -6.37 10.93
C ASP A 152 11.80 -7.20 11.76
N VAL A 153 11.51 -7.35 13.06
CA VAL A 153 12.41 -8.04 14.01
C VAL A 153 12.44 -9.55 13.76
N ILE A 154 11.29 -10.16 13.43
CA ILE A 154 11.22 -11.61 13.26
C ILE A 154 11.53 -12.07 11.83
N SER A 155 11.52 -11.18 10.84
CA SER A 155 11.86 -11.52 9.47
C SER A 155 13.35 -11.86 9.32
N ASP A 156 13.64 -12.80 8.44
CA ASP A 156 15.01 -13.26 8.22
C ASP A 156 15.75 -12.37 7.21
N VAL A 157 15.03 -11.83 6.23
CA VAL A 157 15.53 -10.89 5.21
C VAL A 157 14.57 -9.71 5.08
N ASN A 158 15.07 -8.52 5.35
CA ASN A 158 14.31 -7.27 5.25
C ASN A 158 14.64 -6.54 3.95
N LEU A 159 13.60 -6.24 3.17
CA LEU A 159 13.65 -5.59 1.87
C LEU A 159 13.08 -4.17 2.00
N CYS A 160 13.97 -3.21 2.23
CA CYS A 160 13.62 -1.81 2.45
C CYS A 160 13.33 -1.10 1.13
N TYR A 161 12.46 -0.09 1.16
CA TYR A 161 12.26 0.78 0.01
C TYR A 161 13.39 1.80 -0.15
N SER A 162 13.95 2.29 0.97
CA SER A 162 14.91 3.39 0.98
C SER A 162 16.06 3.16 1.96
N GLU A 163 17.10 4.00 1.84
CA GLU A 163 18.17 4.07 2.81
C GLU A 163 17.70 4.58 4.19
N HIS A 164 16.67 5.41 4.25
CA HIS A 164 16.06 5.80 5.52
C HIS A 164 15.53 4.60 6.28
N ALA A 165 14.76 3.76 5.63
CA ALA A 165 14.20 2.55 6.20
C ALA A 165 15.31 1.59 6.68
N ARG A 166 16.36 1.39 5.86
CA ARG A 166 17.50 0.55 6.25
C ARG A 166 18.24 1.10 7.47
N ARG A 167 18.41 2.42 7.59
CA ARG A 167 19.04 3.05 8.76
C ARG A 167 18.22 2.82 10.03
N TYR A 168 16.89 2.92 9.95
CA TYR A 168 16.01 2.64 11.09
C TYR A 168 16.14 1.19 11.55
N LEU A 169 16.18 0.22 10.64
CA LEU A 169 16.40 -1.19 10.99
C LEU A 169 17.75 -1.40 11.65
N ASN A 170 18.82 -0.82 11.10
CA ASN A 170 20.15 -0.92 11.66
C ASN A 170 20.22 -0.34 13.07
N ALA A 171 19.59 0.80 13.31
CA ALA A 171 19.49 1.42 14.63
C ALA A 171 18.67 0.57 15.62
N SER A 172 17.73 -0.23 15.14
CA SER A 172 16.91 -1.15 15.94
C SER A 172 17.59 -2.52 16.17
N GLY A 173 18.84 -2.70 15.74
CA GLY A 173 19.60 -3.93 15.95
C GLY A 173 19.26 -5.08 14.99
N VAL A 174 18.54 -4.81 13.91
CA VAL A 174 18.26 -5.79 12.86
C VAL A 174 19.55 -6.11 12.08
N ALA A 175 19.73 -7.36 11.70
CA ALA A 175 20.93 -7.86 11.05
C ALA A 175 21.21 -7.14 9.71
N LYS A 176 22.35 -6.44 9.64
CA LYS A 176 22.75 -5.62 8.48
C LYS A 176 22.96 -6.44 7.22
N GLU A 177 23.55 -7.63 7.38
CA GLU A 177 23.88 -8.57 6.31
C GLU A 177 22.66 -9.21 5.64
N ARG A 178 21.47 -8.99 6.20
CA ARG A 178 20.19 -9.47 5.67
C ARG A 178 19.17 -8.34 5.48
N THR A 179 19.67 -7.12 5.30
CA THR A 179 18.84 -5.92 5.07
C THR A 179 19.26 -5.25 3.77
N TYR A 180 18.36 -5.25 2.78
CA TYR A 180 18.61 -4.78 1.42
C TYR A 180 17.67 -3.65 1.03
N VAL A 181 18.16 -2.69 0.24
CA VAL A 181 17.31 -1.68 -0.39
C VAL A 181 16.92 -2.19 -1.77
N THR A 182 15.64 -2.50 -1.94
CA THR A 182 15.08 -2.95 -3.23
C THR A 182 14.43 -1.83 -4.01
N GLY A 183 14.02 -0.78 -3.33
CA GLY A 183 13.14 0.25 -3.87
C GLY A 183 11.66 -0.07 -3.66
N SER A 184 10.80 0.91 -3.92
CA SER A 184 9.35 0.73 -3.93
C SER A 184 8.91 -0.01 -5.19
N PRO A 185 8.07 -1.05 -5.10
CA PRO A 185 7.56 -1.75 -6.29
C PRO A 185 6.49 -0.93 -7.04
N MET A 186 6.01 0.19 -6.51
CA MET A 186 4.94 0.99 -7.11
C MET A 186 5.35 1.55 -8.47
N ALA A 187 6.60 2.00 -8.64
CA ALA A 187 7.08 2.54 -9.91
C ALA A 187 7.00 1.51 -11.05
N GLU A 188 7.39 0.26 -10.77
CA GLU A 188 7.31 -0.83 -11.75
C GLU A 188 5.85 -1.11 -12.14
N VAL A 189 4.93 -1.11 -11.18
CA VAL A 189 3.48 -1.29 -11.43
C VAL A 189 2.91 -0.13 -12.25
N LEU A 190 3.24 1.11 -11.91
CA LEU A 190 2.78 2.29 -12.64
C LEU A 190 3.34 2.32 -14.06
N HIS A 191 4.62 1.98 -14.24
CA HIS A 191 5.28 1.94 -15.54
C HIS A 191 4.63 0.87 -16.46
N GLU A 192 4.40 -0.34 -15.95
CA GLU A 192 3.74 -1.42 -16.69
C GLU A 192 2.30 -1.08 -17.13
N ASN A 193 1.67 -0.10 -16.47
CA ASN A 193 0.29 0.32 -16.73
C ASN A 193 0.18 1.77 -17.26
N LEU A 194 1.28 2.44 -17.57
CA LEU A 194 1.26 3.87 -17.92
C LEU A 194 0.41 4.15 -19.16
N SER A 195 0.49 3.31 -20.19
CA SER A 195 -0.29 3.45 -21.41
C SER A 195 -1.80 3.37 -21.17
N GLU A 196 -2.23 2.43 -20.32
CA GLU A 196 -3.63 2.27 -19.92
C GLU A 196 -4.11 3.43 -19.04
N ILE A 197 -3.24 3.96 -18.18
CA ILE A 197 -3.51 5.14 -17.37
C ILE A 197 -3.71 6.37 -18.26
N GLU A 198 -2.82 6.62 -19.21
CA GLU A 198 -2.89 7.78 -20.13
C GLU A 198 -4.09 7.72 -21.07
N SER A 199 -4.48 6.51 -21.48
CA SER A 199 -5.60 6.27 -22.40
C SER A 199 -6.97 6.20 -21.72
N SER A 200 -7.05 6.32 -20.39
CA SER A 200 -8.33 6.25 -19.67
C SER A 200 -9.28 7.38 -20.09
N ASP A 201 -10.53 7.01 -20.33
CA ASP A 201 -11.62 7.93 -20.70
C ASP A 201 -12.37 8.50 -19.49
N ILE A 202 -11.82 8.35 -18.29
CA ILE A 202 -12.48 8.71 -17.01
C ILE A 202 -12.94 10.16 -16.97
N HIS A 203 -12.19 11.10 -17.57
CA HIS A 203 -12.57 12.50 -17.61
C HIS A 203 -13.87 12.71 -18.40
N GLN A 204 -14.07 11.97 -19.49
CA GLN A 204 -15.31 12.03 -20.27
C GLN A 204 -16.46 11.40 -19.48
N ARG A 205 -16.26 10.24 -18.87
CA ARG A 205 -17.27 9.54 -18.06
C ARG A 205 -17.76 10.36 -16.87
N LEU A 206 -16.88 11.14 -16.24
CA LEU A 206 -17.19 11.96 -15.08
C LEU A 206 -17.47 13.43 -15.43
N HIS A 207 -17.44 13.81 -16.72
CA HIS A 207 -17.59 15.20 -17.17
C HIS A 207 -16.63 16.19 -16.51
N LEU A 208 -15.39 15.75 -16.22
CA LEU A 208 -14.34 16.55 -15.61
C LEU A 208 -13.39 17.12 -16.67
N GLN A 209 -12.89 18.33 -16.42
CA GLN A 209 -11.85 18.95 -17.24
C GLN A 209 -10.48 18.78 -16.56
N LYS A 210 -9.47 18.39 -17.32
CA LYS A 210 -8.10 18.29 -16.84
C LYS A 210 -7.63 19.63 -16.23
N GLY A 211 -7.00 19.58 -15.07
CA GLY A 211 -6.53 20.75 -14.33
C GLY A 211 -7.62 21.61 -13.68
N LYS A 212 -8.90 21.19 -13.70
CA LYS A 212 -10.02 21.95 -13.14
C LYS A 212 -10.85 21.13 -12.15
N TYR A 213 -10.23 20.31 -11.36
CA TYR A 213 -10.81 19.58 -10.24
C TYR A 213 -9.73 19.23 -9.21
N ILE A 214 -10.14 19.12 -7.97
CA ILE A 214 -9.30 18.56 -6.90
C ILE A 214 -9.66 17.09 -6.72
N LEU A 215 -8.67 16.21 -6.68
CA LEU A 215 -8.86 14.80 -6.35
C LEU A 215 -8.65 14.61 -4.85
N LEU A 216 -9.70 14.17 -4.15
CA LEU A 216 -9.66 13.90 -2.72
C LEU A 216 -9.75 12.39 -2.44
N SER A 217 -8.84 11.89 -1.62
CA SER A 217 -8.92 10.54 -1.04
C SER A 217 -8.69 10.63 0.47
N ALA A 218 -9.73 10.33 1.25
CA ALA A 218 -9.69 10.38 2.71
C ALA A 218 -10.43 9.16 3.27
N HIS A 219 -9.69 8.22 3.84
CA HIS A 219 -10.24 6.94 4.29
C HIS A 219 -9.59 6.40 5.57
N ARG A 220 -8.54 7.06 6.07
CA ARG A 220 -7.85 6.64 7.28
C ARG A 220 -8.70 6.85 8.53
N GLU A 221 -8.61 5.88 9.45
CA GLU A 221 -9.37 5.87 10.70
C GLU A 221 -9.11 7.12 11.54
N GLU A 222 -7.86 7.55 11.64
CA GLU A 222 -7.46 8.75 12.35
C GLU A 222 -8.16 10.03 11.87
N ASN A 223 -8.52 10.10 10.60
CA ASN A 223 -9.19 11.25 9.99
C ASN A 223 -10.73 11.18 10.09
N ILE A 224 -11.29 9.96 10.19
CA ILE A 224 -12.73 9.75 9.99
C ILE A 224 -13.43 9.32 11.29
N ASP A 225 -12.76 8.59 12.20
CA ASP A 225 -13.44 7.93 13.32
C ASP A 225 -13.76 8.87 14.46
N THR A 226 -12.91 9.85 14.76
CA THR A 226 -13.23 10.84 15.77
C THR A 226 -14.08 11.96 15.18
N GLU A 227 -15.13 12.39 15.92
CA GLU A 227 -16.02 13.46 15.49
C GLU A 227 -15.25 14.77 15.21
N LYS A 228 -14.30 15.10 16.07
CA LYS A 228 -13.47 16.30 15.92
C LYS A 228 -12.69 16.29 14.60
N ASN A 229 -12.00 15.21 14.28
CA ASN A 229 -11.19 15.12 13.08
C ASN A 229 -12.07 15.07 11.83
N PHE A 230 -13.17 14.33 11.89
CA PHE A 230 -14.16 14.26 10.84
C PHE A 230 -14.71 15.66 10.47
N LEU A 231 -15.17 16.41 11.47
CA LEU A 231 -15.69 17.76 11.27
C LEU A 231 -14.61 18.73 10.75
N SER A 232 -13.37 18.63 11.28
CA SER A 232 -12.25 19.44 10.81
C SER A 232 -11.95 19.18 9.34
N LEU A 233 -11.82 17.91 8.94
CA LEU A 233 -11.53 17.52 7.57
C LEU A 233 -12.63 17.98 6.59
N PHE A 234 -13.90 17.65 6.85
CA PHE A 234 -14.96 17.96 5.91
C PHE A 234 -15.34 19.44 5.87
N SER A 235 -15.12 20.17 6.97
CA SER A 235 -15.18 21.65 6.93
C SER A 235 -14.08 22.23 6.05
N ALA A 236 -12.86 21.67 6.11
CA ALA A 236 -11.77 22.07 5.23
C ALA A 236 -12.05 21.73 3.76
N VAL A 237 -12.70 20.58 3.49
CA VAL A 237 -13.15 20.20 2.13
C VAL A 237 -14.16 21.22 1.58
N ASN A 238 -15.15 21.60 2.37
CA ASN A 238 -16.11 22.64 1.97
C ASN A 238 -15.42 23.99 1.71
N ALA A 239 -14.48 24.38 2.57
CA ALA A 239 -13.70 25.61 2.38
C ALA A 239 -12.83 25.58 1.11
N MET A 240 -12.28 24.39 0.74
CA MET A 240 -11.59 24.22 -0.54
C MET A 240 -12.55 24.39 -1.72
N ALA A 241 -13.74 23.79 -1.66
CA ALA A 241 -14.74 23.91 -2.71
C ALA A 241 -15.15 25.37 -2.94
N GLU A 242 -15.36 26.12 -1.86
CA GLU A 242 -15.68 27.54 -1.92
C GLU A 242 -14.52 28.37 -2.49
N LYS A 243 -13.30 28.15 -1.98
CA LYS A 243 -12.11 28.93 -2.35
C LYS A 243 -11.70 28.77 -3.81
N TYR A 244 -11.68 27.54 -4.30
CA TYR A 244 -11.18 27.24 -5.65
C TYR A 244 -12.28 27.23 -6.72
N ASP A 245 -13.54 27.27 -6.30
CA ASP A 245 -14.73 27.26 -7.16
C ASP A 245 -14.67 26.20 -8.28
N MET A 246 -14.30 24.98 -7.90
CA MET A 246 -14.18 23.84 -8.82
C MET A 246 -14.66 22.55 -8.18
N PRO A 247 -14.95 21.49 -8.98
CA PRO A 247 -15.32 20.19 -8.47
C PRO A 247 -14.22 19.59 -7.58
N ILE A 248 -14.63 19.01 -6.44
CA ILE A 248 -13.78 18.13 -5.63
C ILE A 248 -14.29 16.71 -5.83
N LEU A 249 -13.56 15.90 -6.58
CA LEU A 249 -13.88 14.49 -6.75
C LEU A 249 -13.38 13.72 -5.54
N TYR A 250 -14.29 13.31 -4.69
CA TYR A 250 -13.99 12.52 -3.51
C TYR A 250 -14.13 11.02 -3.81
N SER A 251 -13.02 10.32 -3.92
CA SER A 251 -12.97 8.85 -3.96
C SER A 251 -13.36 8.31 -2.59
N CYS A 252 -14.67 8.12 -2.40
CA CYS A 252 -15.27 7.89 -1.09
C CYS A 252 -15.40 6.41 -0.79
N HIS A 253 -14.65 5.92 0.19
CA HIS A 253 -14.79 4.56 0.69
C HIS A 253 -16.18 4.36 1.33
N PRO A 254 -16.82 3.17 1.22
CA PRO A 254 -18.15 2.92 1.80
C PRO A 254 -18.29 3.29 3.28
N ARG A 255 -17.23 3.08 4.08
CA ARG A 255 -17.19 3.49 5.49
C ARG A 255 -17.32 5.01 5.66
N SER A 256 -16.58 5.78 4.86
CA SER A 256 -16.62 7.24 4.91
C SER A 256 -17.97 7.79 4.45
N ARG A 257 -18.56 7.19 3.43
CA ARG A 257 -19.91 7.54 2.94
C ARG A 257 -20.95 7.31 4.04
N LYS A 258 -20.96 6.12 4.65
CA LYS A 258 -21.86 5.80 5.76
C LYS A 258 -21.71 6.77 6.93
N ARG A 259 -20.47 7.18 7.24
CA ARG A 259 -20.20 8.16 8.30
C ARG A 259 -20.77 9.54 7.94
N LEU A 260 -20.57 10.00 6.71
CA LEU A 260 -21.15 11.28 6.22
C LEU A 260 -22.68 11.26 6.31
N GLU A 261 -23.32 10.22 5.81
CA GLU A 261 -24.78 10.07 5.86
C GLU A 261 -25.29 10.07 7.32
N SER A 262 -24.63 9.35 8.21
CA SER A 262 -25.05 9.25 9.63
C SER A 262 -24.79 10.52 10.45
N SER A 263 -23.80 11.34 10.05
CA SER A 263 -23.47 12.58 10.74
C SER A 263 -24.40 13.74 10.42
N GLY A 264 -25.13 13.67 9.31
CA GLY A 264 -25.92 14.79 8.78
C GLY A 264 -25.07 15.98 8.31
N PHE A 265 -23.75 15.82 8.14
CA PHE A 265 -22.88 16.88 7.67
C PHE A 265 -23.18 17.23 6.21
N ALA A 266 -23.45 18.52 5.95
CA ALA A 266 -23.74 19.02 4.61
C ALA A 266 -22.43 19.30 3.86
N LEU A 267 -22.13 18.51 2.83
CA LEU A 267 -21.07 18.81 1.88
C LEU A 267 -21.50 19.90 0.90
N ASP A 268 -20.53 20.72 0.49
CA ASP A 268 -20.72 21.67 -0.61
C ASP A 268 -21.15 20.95 -1.90
N SER A 269 -22.01 21.56 -2.68
CA SER A 269 -22.56 20.96 -3.90
C SER A 269 -21.50 20.61 -4.97
N ARG A 270 -20.32 21.22 -4.90
CA ARG A 270 -19.17 20.92 -5.76
C ARG A 270 -18.39 19.67 -5.35
N VAL A 271 -18.67 19.11 -4.16
CA VAL A 271 -18.04 17.87 -3.71
C VAL A 271 -18.79 16.67 -4.27
N ILE A 272 -18.18 15.99 -5.22
CA ILE A 272 -18.72 14.81 -5.91
C ILE A 272 -18.25 13.55 -5.20
N GLN A 273 -19.12 12.89 -4.46
CA GLN A 273 -18.83 11.61 -3.84
C GLN A 273 -18.90 10.49 -4.88
N HIS A 274 -17.77 9.87 -5.16
CA HIS A 274 -17.67 8.75 -6.11
C HIS A 274 -17.22 7.50 -5.38
N GLU A 275 -17.70 6.34 -5.82
CA GLU A 275 -17.16 5.07 -5.34
C GLU A 275 -15.68 4.90 -5.66
N PRO A 276 -14.94 4.06 -4.92
CA PRO A 276 -13.54 3.84 -5.21
C PRO A 276 -13.32 3.46 -6.68
N LEU A 277 -12.42 4.18 -7.32
CA LEU A 277 -12.08 4.01 -8.73
C LEU A 277 -11.12 2.83 -8.94
N GLY A 278 -11.09 2.29 -10.15
CA GLY A 278 -10.08 1.34 -10.59
C GLY A 278 -8.68 1.97 -10.65
N PHE A 279 -7.66 1.13 -10.78
CA PHE A 279 -6.26 1.57 -10.75
C PHE A 279 -5.92 2.57 -11.86
N HIS A 280 -6.29 2.27 -13.10
CA HIS A 280 -5.99 3.13 -14.25
C HIS A 280 -6.73 4.47 -14.16
N ASP A 281 -8.02 4.43 -13.84
CA ASP A 281 -8.86 5.63 -13.73
C ASP A 281 -8.40 6.57 -12.62
N TYR A 282 -8.08 6.02 -11.44
CA TYR A 282 -7.61 6.83 -10.31
C TYR A 282 -6.27 7.52 -10.65
N ASN A 283 -5.32 6.79 -11.22
CA ASN A 283 -4.04 7.35 -11.58
C ASN A 283 -4.12 8.36 -12.74
N CYS A 284 -5.03 8.14 -13.71
CA CYS A 284 -5.31 9.12 -14.76
C CYS A 284 -5.86 10.43 -14.18
N LEU A 285 -6.78 10.35 -13.23
CA LEU A 285 -7.31 11.53 -12.54
C LEU A 285 -6.24 12.21 -11.69
N GLN A 286 -5.41 11.45 -11.00
CA GLN A 286 -4.31 11.98 -10.17
C GLN A 286 -3.31 12.78 -11.00
N MET A 287 -2.87 12.21 -12.12
CA MET A 287 -1.92 12.83 -13.06
C MET A 287 -2.45 14.15 -13.66
N ASN A 288 -3.77 14.32 -13.74
CA ASN A 288 -4.39 15.47 -14.40
C ASN A 288 -5.18 16.38 -13.44
N ALA A 289 -5.05 16.22 -12.13
CA ALA A 289 -5.75 17.04 -11.14
C ALA A 289 -5.15 18.45 -11.01
N TYR A 290 -5.96 19.42 -10.60
CA TYR A 290 -5.49 20.74 -10.13
C TYR A 290 -4.62 20.58 -8.88
N ALA A 291 -5.06 19.73 -7.95
CA ALA A 291 -4.32 19.28 -6.78
C ALA A 291 -4.82 17.90 -6.36
N VAL A 292 -3.94 17.10 -5.77
CA VAL A 292 -4.27 15.82 -5.15
C VAL A 292 -4.16 15.98 -3.64
N VAL A 293 -5.25 15.73 -2.93
CA VAL A 293 -5.34 15.80 -1.46
C VAL A 293 -5.64 14.39 -0.96
N SER A 294 -4.71 13.77 -0.24
CA SER A 294 -4.84 12.35 0.10
C SER A 294 -4.21 11.99 1.44
N ASP A 295 -4.82 11.02 2.15
CA ASP A 295 -4.21 10.34 3.31
C ASP A 295 -3.56 9.00 2.94
N SER A 296 -3.48 8.68 1.65
CA SER A 296 -2.87 7.44 1.17
C SER A 296 -1.36 7.39 1.44
N GLY A 297 -0.88 6.25 1.94
CA GLY A 297 0.56 6.01 2.10
C GLY A 297 1.33 5.91 0.78
N THR A 298 0.63 5.71 -0.35
CA THR A 298 1.26 5.59 -1.69
C THR A 298 1.40 6.93 -2.41
N LEU A 299 0.75 8.00 -1.93
CA LEU A 299 0.84 9.33 -2.55
C LEU A 299 2.28 9.79 -2.84
N PRO A 300 3.25 9.65 -1.92
CA PRO A 300 4.64 10.04 -2.20
C PRO A 300 5.31 9.19 -3.28
N GLU A 301 4.97 7.89 -3.37
CA GLU A 301 5.49 6.98 -4.38
C GLU A 301 4.93 7.33 -5.76
N GLU A 302 3.63 7.57 -5.84
CA GLU A 302 2.92 7.98 -7.06
C GLU A 302 3.40 9.35 -7.56
N SER A 303 3.47 10.34 -6.67
CA SER A 303 3.98 11.68 -7.00
C SER A 303 5.42 11.63 -7.51
N SER A 304 6.28 10.82 -6.88
CA SER A 304 7.67 10.62 -7.31
C SER A 304 7.74 10.01 -8.70
N PHE A 305 6.97 8.94 -8.96
CA PHE A 305 6.92 8.29 -10.27
C PHE A 305 6.42 9.25 -11.36
N PHE A 306 5.27 9.88 -11.16
CA PHE A 306 4.71 10.78 -12.17
C PHE A 306 5.61 12.00 -12.44
N THR A 307 6.30 12.52 -11.44
CA THR A 307 7.32 13.55 -11.64
C THR A 307 8.46 13.02 -12.51
N SER A 308 8.93 11.80 -12.34
CA SER A 308 10.01 11.19 -13.11
C SER A 308 9.67 10.98 -14.58
N VAL A 309 8.40 10.78 -14.90
CA VAL A 309 7.92 10.59 -16.29
C VAL A 309 7.33 11.87 -16.92
N GLY A 310 7.51 13.02 -16.28
CA GLY A 310 7.12 14.32 -16.83
C GLY A 310 5.68 14.75 -16.58
N HIS A 311 4.99 14.11 -15.64
CA HIS A 311 3.61 14.42 -15.22
C HIS A 311 3.51 14.81 -13.74
N PRO A 312 4.29 15.81 -13.25
CA PRO A 312 4.20 16.24 -11.86
C PRO A 312 2.83 16.83 -11.56
N PHE A 313 2.33 16.58 -10.37
CA PHE A 313 1.08 17.15 -9.86
C PHE A 313 1.25 17.70 -8.43
N PRO A 314 0.48 18.73 -8.04
CA PRO A 314 0.49 19.25 -6.67
C PRO A 314 -0.03 18.18 -5.70
N ALA A 315 0.85 17.64 -4.86
CA ALA A 315 0.53 16.57 -3.92
C ALA A 315 0.48 17.11 -2.48
N VAL A 316 -0.66 16.93 -1.81
CA VAL A 316 -0.89 17.35 -0.42
C VAL A 316 -1.37 16.16 0.41
N CYS A 317 -0.61 15.83 1.44
CA CYS A 317 -0.91 14.73 2.34
C CYS A 317 -1.66 15.25 3.57
N ILE A 318 -2.88 14.76 3.80
CA ILE A 318 -3.73 15.13 4.95
C ILE A 318 -3.49 14.22 6.17
N ARG A 319 -2.23 14.02 6.50
CA ARG A 319 -1.79 13.27 7.69
C ARG A 319 -0.97 14.18 8.60
N THR A 320 -0.82 13.77 9.85
CA THR A 320 0.03 14.47 10.86
C THR A 320 1.43 13.88 10.93
N SER A 321 1.62 12.68 10.40
CA SER A 321 2.89 11.97 10.34
C SER A 321 3.03 11.21 9.02
N THR A 322 4.26 10.84 8.65
CA THR A 322 4.52 10.05 7.45
C THR A 322 5.57 8.99 7.72
N GLU A 323 5.39 7.82 7.17
CA GLU A 323 6.39 6.77 7.10
C GLU A 323 7.34 6.90 5.89
N ARG A 324 7.29 8.03 5.19
CA ARG A 324 8.06 8.36 3.99
C ARG A 324 8.89 9.64 4.15
N PRO A 325 9.80 9.74 5.17
CA PRO A 325 10.57 10.96 5.40
C PRO A 325 11.46 11.34 4.21
N GLU A 326 11.96 10.35 3.47
CA GLU A 326 12.74 10.56 2.24
C GLU A 326 11.99 11.33 1.15
N ALA A 327 10.66 11.25 1.14
CA ALA A 327 9.85 11.99 0.18
C ALA A 327 9.70 13.48 0.58
N LEU A 328 9.75 13.79 1.88
CA LEU A 328 9.86 15.17 2.36
C LEU A 328 11.24 15.75 2.09
N ASP A 329 12.32 14.97 2.25
CA ASP A 329 13.68 15.38 1.89
C ASP A 329 13.79 15.83 0.43
N MET A 330 13.01 15.19 -0.45
CA MET A 330 12.98 15.49 -1.88
C MET A 330 11.94 16.54 -2.29
N GLY A 331 11.10 17.01 -1.35
CA GLY A 331 10.08 18.02 -1.60
C GLY A 331 8.97 17.56 -2.55
N ILE A 332 8.68 16.25 -2.61
CA ILE A 332 7.76 15.69 -3.59
C ILE A 332 6.28 15.84 -3.22
N PHE A 333 5.99 16.16 -1.98
CA PHE A 333 4.65 16.44 -1.47
C PHE A 333 4.69 17.37 -0.27
N VAL A 334 3.54 17.95 0.10
CA VAL A 334 3.36 18.77 1.30
C VAL A 334 2.58 17.98 2.36
N LEU A 335 3.09 17.89 3.58
CA LEU A 335 2.39 17.30 4.73
C LEU A 335 1.58 18.40 5.45
N ALA A 336 0.25 18.36 5.37
CA ALA A 336 -0.64 19.44 5.76
C ALA A 336 -1.46 19.19 7.04
N GLY A 337 -1.73 17.90 7.36
CA GLY A 337 -2.76 17.58 8.36
C GLY A 337 -4.17 17.88 7.85
N ILE A 338 -5.14 17.93 8.76
CA ILE A 338 -6.57 18.09 8.46
C ILE A 338 -7.14 19.44 8.93
N ASP A 339 -6.33 20.33 9.48
CA ASP A 339 -6.77 21.68 9.87
C ASP A 339 -7.04 22.54 8.64
N GLY A 340 -8.22 23.17 8.60
CA GLY A 340 -8.70 23.88 7.41
C GLY A 340 -7.74 24.98 6.92
N LYS A 341 -7.18 25.77 7.83
CA LYS A 341 -6.24 26.85 7.47
C LYS A 341 -4.93 26.27 6.92
N SER A 342 -4.37 25.29 7.58
CA SER A 342 -3.11 24.63 7.19
C SER A 342 -3.29 23.91 5.84
N LEU A 343 -4.40 23.23 5.66
CA LEU A 343 -4.70 22.52 4.41
C LEU A 343 -4.83 23.47 3.21
N LEU A 344 -5.58 24.57 3.36
CA LEU A 344 -5.72 25.58 2.30
C LEU A 344 -4.38 26.22 1.93
N GLN A 345 -3.55 26.53 2.92
CA GLN A 345 -2.19 27.07 2.68
C GLN A 345 -1.30 26.04 1.97
N ALA A 346 -1.37 24.78 2.35
CA ALA A 346 -0.60 23.72 1.72
C ALA A 346 -1.01 23.49 0.25
N VAL A 347 -2.30 23.54 -0.05
CA VAL A 347 -2.78 23.43 -1.44
C VAL A 347 -2.33 24.63 -2.27
N ASP A 348 -2.46 25.87 -1.74
CA ASP A 348 -1.94 27.05 -2.44
C ASP A 348 -0.46 26.93 -2.77
N THR A 349 0.34 26.58 -1.76
CA THR A 349 1.79 26.44 -1.91
C THR A 349 2.14 25.36 -2.93
N ALA A 350 1.54 24.17 -2.83
CA ALA A 350 1.79 23.08 -3.75
C ALA A 350 1.42 23.43 -5.21
N VAL A 351 0.28 24.10 -5.40
CA VAL A 351 -0.20 24.53 -6.72
C VAL A 351 0.69 25.61 -7.30
N GLU A 352 1.07 26.62 -6.51
CA GLU A 352 1.95 27.71 -6.97
C GLU A 352 3.34 27.20 -7.34
N MET A 353 3.95 26.36 -6.49
CA MET A 353 5.25 25.73 -6.78
C MET A 353 5.18 24.89 -8.07
N ASN A 354 4.12 24.07 -8.22
CA ASN A 354 3.96 23.27 -9.42
C ASN A 354 3.85 24.13 -10.71
N ARG A 355 3.14 25.26 -10.66
CA ARG A 355 3.05 26.21 -11.78
C ARG A 355 4.39 26.86 -12.12
N ASN A 356 5.23 27.06 -11.12
CA ASN A 356 6.57 27.66 -11.29
C ASN A 356 7.64 26.65 -11.71
N GLY A 357 7.30 25.34 -11.80
CA GLY A 357 8.23 24.28 -12.12
C GLY A 357 9.02 23.72 -10.93
N ASP A 358 8.64 24.12 -9.70
CA ASP A 358 9.27 23.66 -8.46
C ASP A 358 8.59 22.37 -7.94
N HIS A 359 8.72 21.28 -8.70
CA HIS A 359 8.00 20.03 -8.43
C HIS A 359 8.64 19.14 -7.36
N GLY A 360 9.80 19.53 -6.83
CA GLY A 360 10.66 18.63 -6.07
C GLY A 360 11.42 17.64 -6.98
N LEU A 361 12.13 16.72 -6.38
CA LEU A 361 12.91 15.72 -7.12
C LEU A 361 12.33 14.32 -6.89
N PRO A 362 12.34 13.44 -7.91
CA PRO A 362 11.96 12.05 -7.70
C PRO A 362 12.78 11.41 -6.58
N VAL A 363 12.11 10.70 -5.68
CA VAL A 363 12.75 10.04 -4.54
C VAL A 363 13.64 8.90 -5.06
N PRO A 364 14.91 8.80 -4.66
CA PRO A 364 15.73 7.65 -4.97
C PRO A 364 15.06 6.35 -4.54
N ASN A 365 15.09 5.35 -5.41
CA ASN A 365 14.44 4.04 -5.24
C ASN A 365 12.89 4.04 -5.26
N TYR A 366 12.23 5.18 -5.54
CA TYR A 366 10.78 5.21 -5.83
C TYR A 366 10.50 5.26 -7.34
N THR A 367 11.54 5.24 -8.15
CA THR A 367 11.46 5.20 -9.61
C THR A 367 12.12 3.97 -10.21
N ASP A 368 12.50 3.00 -9.37
CA ASP A 368 13.10 1.75 -9.80
C ASP A 368 12.07 0.84 -10.51
N GLU A 369 12.35 0.46 -11.75
CA GLU A 369 11.46 -0.38 -12.59
C GLU A 369 11.88 -1.86 -12.60
N ASN A 370 12.77 -2.28 -11.70
CA ASN A 370 13.30 -3.64 -11.64
C ASN A 370 13.23 -4.25 -10.24
N VAL A 371 12.33 -3.74 -9.40
CA VAL A 371 12.18 -4.19 -8.00
C VAL A 371 11.80 -5.66 -7.94
N SER A 372 10.89 -6.10 -8.78
CA SER A 372 10.47 -7.50 -8.86
C SER A 372 11.64 -8.44 -9.16
N ALA A 373 12.54 -8.05 -10.07
CA ALA A 373 13.73 -8.83 -10.39
C ALA A 373 14.73 -8.90 -9.24
N LYS A 374 14.92 -7.77 -8.51
CA LYS A 374 15.75 -7.75 -7.28
C LYS A 374 15.19 -8.71 -6.23
N VAL A 375 13.87 -8.64 -5.99
CA VAL A 375 13.17 -9.50 -5.00
C VAL A 375 13.32 -10.98 -5.35
N VAL A 376 13.09 -11.38 -6.60
CA VAL A 376 13.27 -12.77 -7.05
C VAL A 376 14.71 -13.25 -6.79
N LYS A 377 15.72 -12.44 -7.16
CA LYS A 377 17.14 -12.80 -6.94
C LYS A 377 17.48 -12.92 -5.47
N LEU A 378 16.95 -12.03 -4.61
CA LEU A 378 17.18 -12.08 -3.16
C LEU A 378 16.52 -13.30 -2.53
N ILE A 379 15.27 -13.62 -2.89
CA ILE A 379 14.59 -14.84 -2.41
C ILE A 379 15.38 -16.09 -2.82
N GLN A 380 15.76 -16.20 -4.10
CA GLN A 380 16.53 -17.35 -4.59
C GLN A 380 17.87 -17.50 -3.88
N SER A 381 18.56 -16.39 -3.62
CA SER A 381 19.87 -16.38 -2.97
C SER A 381 19.78 -16.71 -1.48
N TYR A 382 18.88 -16.02 -0.77
CA TYR A 382 18.88 -16.00 0.69
C TYR A 382 18.07 -17.12 1.34
N THR A 383 17.18 -17.80 0.63
CA THR A 383 16.48 -18.97 1.19
C THR A 383 17.46 -20.02 1.67
N GLY A 384 18.48 -20.38 0.88
CA GLY A 384 19.51 -21.31 1.28
C GLY A 384 20.44 -20.76 2.39
N VAL A 385 20.80 -19.48 2.31
CA VAL A 385 21.63 -18.81 3.32
C VAL A 385 20.94 -18.81 4.68
N VAL A 386 19.66 -18.43 4.75
CA VAL A 386 18.88 -18.44 6.00
C VAL A 386 18.73 -19.85 6.55
N ASN A 387 18.40 -20.82 5.70
CA ASN A 387 18.30 -22.22 6.14
C ASN A 387 19.61 -22.71 6.77
N LYS A 388 20.76 -22.41 6.16
CA LYS A 388 22.06 -22.82 6.68
C LYS A 388 22.48 -22.03 7.92
N MET A 389 22.44 -20.70 7.86
CA MET A 389 23.06 -19.84 8.88
C MET A 389 22.14 -19.58 10.08
N VAL A 390 20.84 -19.51 9.88
CA VAL A 390 19.85 -19.23 10.93
C VAL A 390 19.26 -20.52 11.48
N TRP A 391 18.76 -21.38 10.58
CA TRP A 391 18.02 -22.58 10.98
C TRP A 391 18.87 -23.84 11.09
N ARG A 392 20.16 -23.77 10.68
CA ARG A 392 21.10 -24.89 10.72
C ARG A 392 20.56 -26.16 10.06
N LYS A 393 19.81 -26.01 8.97
CA LYS A 393 19.37 -27.09 8.11
C LYS A 393 20.50 -27.45 7.14
N PHE A 394 20.95 -28.69 7.18
CA PHE A 394 22.04 -29.21 6.37
C PHE A 394 21.56 -30.29 5.41
#